data_4f8bbae34435bd1e9e4313f4f5d899cc
#
_entry.id   4f8bbae34435bd1e9e4313f4f5d899cc
#
_cell.length_a   1.000
_cell.length_b   1.000
_cell.length_c   1.000
_cell.angle_alpha   90.00
_cell.angle_beta   90.00
_cell.angle_gamma   90.00
#
_symmetry.space_group_name_H-M   'P 1'
#
loop_
_entity.id
_entity.type
_entity.pdbx_description
1 polymer ?
#
loop_
_entity_poly.entity_id
_entity_poly.type
_entity_poly.pdbx_seq_one_letter_code
_entity_poly.pdbx_strand_id
1 'polypeptide(L)'
;MPVNIQIYNSDCIEYIKTLDDNSIDLVLTDPPYFIDKLDNKWSSDEINGEKKNSHIKHLPKGMKFDKKQVKKLYDYYLELSELLFTKLKPGGYFLSFSSPRLYHAIAMACDIAGFEIRDMINWNYTQSMPKGMSVTHIINKMDMSPEDKVNLIEEYKDFKTPQIRSCFEPICVAMKPIGKLTFIKNELNFKTGLLDFSQKVGIGNDRVPANIITTEEYNETYDKNFLVSKPGKREKGENNTHITVKPIALIEHLIKLFSKKGSTVLDPFLGSGT
;
A
#
# COMPACT_ATOMS: atom_id res chain seq x y z
N MET A 1 -15.17 -9.26 24.02
CA MET A 1 -15.58 -10.38 23.18
C MET A 1 -14.33 -10.92 22.53
N PRO A 2 -14.21 -12.25 22.33
CA PRO A 2 -13.10 -12.78 21.56
C PRO A 2 -13.13 -12.22 20.13
N VAL A 3 -11.96 -11.98 19.55
CA VAL A 3 -11.84 -11.57 18.14
C VAL A 3 -12.25 -12.77 17.29
N ASN A 4 -13.18 -12.58 16.37
CA ASN A 4 -13.59 -13.60 15.42
C ASN A 4 -12.85 -13.35 14.09
N ILE A 5 -11.89 -14.21 13.77
CA ILE A 5 -11.12 -14.14 12.52
C ILE A 5 -11.66 -15.22 11.58
N GLN A 6 -12.01 -14.81 10.36
CA GLN A 6 -12.45 -15.69 9.29
C GLN A 6 -11.55 -15.49 8.08
N ILE A 7 -11.02 -16.57 7.55
CA ILE A 7 -10.14 -16.55 6.37
C ILE A 7 -10.80 -17.39 5.27
N TYR A 8 -10.94 -16.78 4.09
CA TYR A 8 -11.54 -17.40 2.92
C TYR A 8 -10.52 -17.49 1.78
N ASN A 9 -10.39 -18.67 1.20
CA ASN A 9 -9.56 -18.88 0.01
C ASN A 9 -10.45 -18.83 -1.23
N SER A 10 -10.67 -17.62 -1.74
CA SER A 10 -11.50 -17.35 -2.92
C SER A 10 -11.00 -16.12 -3.66
N ASP A 11 -11.48 -15.89 -4.87
CA ASP A 11 -11.34 -14.60 -5.53
C ASP A 11 -12.03 -13.52 -4.68
N CYS A 12 -11.35 -12.38 -4.49
CA CYS A 12 -11.85 -11.34 -3.58
C CYS A 12 -13.10 -10.66 -4.14
N ILE A 13 -13.20 -10.44 -5.44
CA ILE A 13 -14.38 -9.84 -6.09
C ILE A 13 -15.59 -10.75 -5.89
N GLU A 14 -15.44 -12.06 -6.14
CA GLU A 14 -16.53 -13.02 -5.97
C GLU A 14 -16.95 -13.13 -4.50
N TYR A 15 -15.99 -13.13 -3.56
CA TYR A 15 -16.33 -13.16 -2.14
C TYR A 15 -17.04 -11.89 -1.67
N ILE A 16 -16.58 -10.70 -2.07
CA ILE A 16 -17.19 -9.42 -1.68
C ILE A 16 -18.65 -9.35 -2.15
N LYS A 17 -18.99 -9.90 -3.32
CA LYS A 17 -20.37 -9.96 -3.83
C LYS A 17 -21.31 -10.70 -2.86
N THR A 18 -20.80 -11.65 -2.09
CA THR A 18 -21.61 -12.45 -1.14
C THR A 18 -21.88 -11.74 0.19
N LEU A 19 -21.14 -10.67 0.50
CA LEU A 19 -21.31 -9.91 1.73
C LEU A 19 -22.60 -9.08 1.72
N ASP A 20 -23.17 -8.88 2.88
CA ASP A 20 -24.32 -7.99 3.05
C ASP A 20 -23.93 -6.53 2.83
N ASP A 21 -24.84 -5.73 2.26
CA ASP A 21 -24.62 -4.31 2.09
C ASP A 21 -24.57 -3.60 3.46
N ASN A 22 -23.71 -2.59 3.57
CA ASN A 22 -23.48 -1.83 4.80
C ASN A 22 -23.11 -2.73 6.02
N SER A 23 -22.36 -3.81 5.80
CA SER A 23 -21.93 -4.75 6.84
C SER A 23 -20.49 -4.50 7.33
N ILE A 24 -19.67 -3.82 6.54
CA ILE A 24 -18.24 -3.58 6.79
C ILE A 24 -18.01 -2.19 7.36
N ASP A 25 -17.22 -2.09 8.41
CA ASP A 25 -16.84 -0.82 9.05
C ASP A 25 -15.57 -0.21 8.45
N LEU A 26 -14.58 -1.07 8.16
CA LEU A 26 -13.27 -0.69 7.63
C LEU A 26 -12.81 -1.72 6.61
N VAL A 27 -12.32 -1.26 5.46
CA VAL A 27 -11.46 -2.03 4.57
C VAL A 27 -10.04 -1.50 4.71
N LEU A 28 -9.10 -2.37 5.04
CA LEU A 28 -7.68 -2.06 5.14
C LEU A 28 -6.90 -3.12 4.39
N THR A 29 -6.15 -2.72 3.34
CA THR A 29 -5.53 -3.68 2.45
C THR A 29 -4.24 -3.20 1.80
N ASP A 30 -3.35 -4.14 1.52
CA ASP A 30 -2.11 -3.97 0.74
C ASP A 30 -2.21 -4.75 -0.58
N PRO A 31 -2.81 -4.15 -1.61
CA PRO A 31 -3.03 -4.84 -2.88
C PRO A 31 -1.74 -5.05 -3.65
N PRO A 32 -1.69 -6.01 -4.59
CA PRO A 32 -0.59 -6.11 -5.51
C PRO A 32 -0.51 -4.86 -6.39
N TYR A 33 0.63 -4.19 -6.39
CA TYR A 33 0.85 -2.94 -7.15
C TYR A 33 1.13 -3.17 -8.64
N PHE A 34 1.32 -4.42 -9.06
CA PHE A 34 1.65 -4.80 -10.43
C PHE A 34 0.69 -5.90 -10.90
N ILE A 35 -0.23 -5.50 -11.75
CA ILE A 35 -1.35 -6.34 -12.18
C ILE A 35 -0.99 -7.35 -13.27
N ASP A 36 0.20 -7.27 -13.89
CA ASP A 36 0.58 -8.13 -15.00
C ASP A 36 0.43 -9.66 -14.75
N LYS A 37 0.05 -10.06 -13.53
CA LYS A 37 -0.12 -11.46 -13.13
C LYS A 37 -1.34 -11.72 -12.24
N LEU A 38 -2.33 -10.84 -12.22
CA LEU A 38 -3.64 -11.12 -11.61
C LEU A 38 -4.49 -12.10 -12.44
N ASP A 39 -4.02 -12.51 -13.62
CA ASP A 39 -4.59 -13.66 -14.33
C ASP A 39 -4.28 -14.94 -13.54
N ASN A 40 -5.19 -15.42 -12.70
CA ASN A 40 -5.36 -16.79 -12.15
C ASN A 40 -4.12 -17.71 -12.01
N LYS A 41 -2.90 -17.19 -12.14
CA LYS A 41 -1.62 -17.93 -12.17
C LYS A 41 -0.61 -17.47 -11.14
N TRP A 42 -1.06 -16.80 -10.07
CA TRP A 42 -0.21 -16.52 -8.91
C TRP A 42 -0.04 -17.81 -8.09
N SER A 43 0.81 -18.71 -8.57
CA SER A 43 1.31 -19.78 -7.72
C SER A 43 2.58 -19.33 -7.01
N SER A 44 2.79 -19.80 -5.79
CA SER A 44 4.04 -19.67 -5.04
C SER A 44 5.27 -20.07 -5.87
N ASP A 45 5.12 -21.00 -6.81
CA ASP A 45 6.17 -21.49 -7.71
C ASP A 45 6.59 -20.47 -8.76
N GLU A 46 5.68 -19.60 -9.23
CA GLU A 46 6.02 -18.51 -10.15
C GLU A 46 6.70 -17.33 -9.44
N ILE A 47 6.40 -17.09 -8.17
CA ILE A 47 7.08 -16.09 -7.34
C ILE A 47 8.50 -16.55 -7.03
N ASN A 48 8.70 -17.84 -6.81
CA ASN A 48 9.98 -18.47 -6.44
C ASN A 48 10.78 -19.01 -7.62
N GLY A 49 10.23 -18.98 -8.85
CA GLY A 49 10.87 -19.52 -10.04
C GLY A 49 12.23 -18.90 -10.36
N GLU A 50 13.18 -19.71 -10.81
CA GLU A 50 14.58 -19.38 -11.08
C GLU A 50 14.78 -18.07 -11.84
N LYS A 51 15.68 -17.25 -11.30
CA LYS A 51 16.09 -15.95 -11.83
C LYS A 51 16.96 -16.14 -13.07
N LYS A 52 16.40 -15.96 -14.26
CA LYS A 52 17.23 -15.74 -15.45
C LYS A 52 17.41 -14.24 -15.68
N ASN A 53 18.64 -13.74 -15.43
CA ASN A 53 19.17 -12.45 -15.84
C ASN A 53 18.46 -11.17 -15.35
N SER A 54 18.26 -10.99 -14.03
CA SER A 54 18.04 -9.66 -13.51
C SER A 54 19.12 -9.32 -12.48
N HIS A 55 19.79 -8.18 -12.67
CA HIS A 55 20.76 -7.65 -11.69
C HIS A 55 20.10 -7.24 -10.36
N ILE A 56 18.80 -7.34 -10.27
CA ILE A 56 18.01 -7.08 -9.06
C ILE A 56 17.57 -8.43 -8.49
N LYS A 57 18.38 -8.96 -7.59
CA LYS A 57 18.20 -10.29 -6.99
C LYS A 57 16.90 -10.50 -6.17
N HIS A 58 16.05 -9.48 -6.01
CA HIS A 58 14.94 -9.49 -5.06
C HIS A 58 13.58 -9.08 -5.64
N LEU A 59 13.45 -8.91 -6.95
CA LEU A 59 12.14 -8.70 -7.57
C LEU A 59 11.61 -10.03 -8.10
N PRO A 60 10.34 -10.35 -7.85
CA PRO A 60 9.70 -11.50 -8.48
C PRO A 60 9.80 -11.45 -10.00
N LYS A 61 9.94 -12.63 -10.62
CA LYS A 61 10.01 -12.78 -12.07
C LYS A 61 8.76 -12.17 -12.70
N GLY A 62 8.92 -11.14 -13.55
CA GLY A 62 7.81 -10.48 -14.24
C GLY A 62 7.34 -9.16 -13.63
N MET A 63 7.88 -8.68 -12.54
CA MET A 63 7.65 -7.31 -12.07
C MET A 63 8.41 -6.31 -12.98
N LYS A 64 7.84 -6.02 -14.14
CA LYS A 64 8.28 -4.91 -15.00
C LYS A 64 7.29 -3.77 -14.84
N PHE A 65 7.80 -2.54 -14.65
CA PHE A 65 6.96 -1.35 -14.73
C PHE A 65 6.57 -1.13 -16.20
N ASP A 66 5.31 -1.40 -16.53
CA ASP A 66 4.72 -1.07 -17.82
C ASP A 66 3.75 0.10 -17.64
N LYS A 67 3.83 1.11 -18.52
CA LYS A 67 2.88 2.25 -18.52
C LYS A 67 1.43 1.82 -18.75
N LYS A 68 1.20 0.68 -19.41
CA LYS A 68 -0.13 0.11 -19.63
C LYS A 68 -0.77 -0.44 -18.35
N GLN A 69 0.02 -0.70 -17.31
CA GLN A 69 -0.47 -1.21 -16.02
C GLN A 69 -1.36 -0.22 -15.28
N VAL A 70 -1.11 1.09 -15.42
CA VAL A 70 -1.91 2.12 -14.74
C VAL A 70 -3.40 2.00 -15.10
N LYS A 71 -3.71 1.82 -16.40
CA LYS A 71 -5.11 1.66 -16.82
C LYS A 71 -5.73 0.38 -16.29
N LYS A 72 -5.03 -0.74 -16.39
CA LYS A 72 -5.52 -2.03 -15.86
C LYS A 72 -5.74 -1.98 -14.36
N LEU A 73 -4.81 -1.35 -13.61
CA LEU A 73 -4.95 -1.14 -12.18
C LEU A 73 -6.18 -0.29 -11.87
N TYR A 74 -6.35 0.82 -12.57
CA TYR A 74 -7.51 1.69 -12.44
C TYR A 74 -8.81 0.92 -12.70
N ASP A 75 -8.92 0.21 -13.82
CA ASP A 75 -10.12 -0.53 -14.21
C ASP A 75 -10.49 -1.59 -13.13
N TYR A 76 -9.50 -2.35 -12.67
CA TYR A 76 -9.68 -3.33 -11.59
C TYR A 76 -10.09 -2.68 -10.27
N TYR A 77 -9.40 -1.58 -9.90
CA TYR A 77 -9.72 -0.86 -8.67
C TYR A 77 -11.07 -0.17 -8.71
N LEU A 78 -11.52 0.26 -9.89
CA LEU A 78 -12.86 0.83 -10.04
C LEU A 78 -13.93 -0.23 -9.74
N GLU A 79 -13.82 -1.42 -10.33
CA GLU A 79 -14.73 -2.54 -10.05
C GLU A 79 -14.72 -2.90 -8.55
N LEU A 80 -13.52 -3.06 -7.96
CA LEU A 80 -13.36 -3.34 -6.54
C LEU A 80 -13.99 -2.25 -5.67
N SER A 81 -13.72 -0.98 -5.99
CA SER A 81 -14.20 0.17 -5.21
C SER A 81 -15.73 0.30 -5.29
N GLU A 82 -16.34 0.09 -6.44
CA GLU A 82 -17.80 0.09 -6.62
C GLU A 82 -18.47 -0.99 -5.76
N LEU A 83 -17.89 -2.20 -5.74
CA LEU A 83 -18.38 -3.27 -4.87
C LEU A 83 -18.21 -2.94 -3.38
N LEU A 84 -17.02 -2.51 -2.96
CA LEU A 84 -16.74 -2.14 -1.58
C LEU A 84 -17.60 -0.96 -1.12
N PHE A 85 -17.93 -0.03 -2.02
CA PHE A 85 -18.82 1.08 -1.72
C PHE A 85 -20.20 0.59 -1.25
N THR A 86 -20.72 -0.47 -1.84
CA THR A 86 -22.01 -1.03 -1.39
C THR A 86 -21.87 -1.72 -0.02
N LYS A 87 -20.75 -2.39 0.25
CA LYS A 87 -20.54 -3.20 1.45
C LYS A 87 -20.14 -2.40 2.69
N LEU A 88 -19.44 -1.29 2.49
CA LEU A 88 -19.10 -0.38 3.58
C LEU A 88 -20.34 0.34 4.12
N LYS A 89 -20.38 0.53 5.44
CA LYS A 89 -21.35 1.39 6.11
C LYS A 89 -21.13 2.87 5.74
N PRO A 90 -22.16 3.74 5.77
CA PRO A 90 -21.95 5.18 5.68
C PRO A 90 -20.91 5.67 6.68
N GLY A 91 -19.90 6.41 6.24
CA GLY A 91 -18.76 6.81 7.08
C GLY A 91 -17.69 5.75 7.28
N GLY A 92 -17.87 4.53 6.77
CA GLY A 92 -16.84 3.50 6.76
C GLY A 92 -15.65 3.89 5.88
N TYR A 93 -14.45 3.46 6.26
CA TYR A 93 -13.22 3.81 5.57
C TYR A 93 -12.72 2.69 4.66
N PHE A 94 -12.13 3.06 3.55
CA PHE A 94 -11.32 2.21 2.69
C PHE A 94 -9.89 2.73 2.65
N LEU A 95 -8.99 2.03 3.33
CA LEU A 95 -7.56 2.31 3.38
C LEU A 95 -6.82 1.34 2.46
N SER A 96 -6.15 1.88 1.45
CA SER A 96 -5.40 1.08 0.48
C SER A 96 -3.96 1.55 0.39
N PHE A 97 -3.03 0.65 0.69
CA PHE A 97 -1.62 0.87 0.40
C PHE A 97 -1.38 0.97 -1.10
N SER A 98 -0.34 1.69 -1.49
CA SER A 98 0.05 1.86 -2.89
C SER A 98 1.54 2.18 -3.04
N SER A 99 2.02 2.14 -4.27
CA SER A 99 3.30 2.74 -4.61
C SER A 99 3.11 4.21 -5.05
N PRO A 100 4.11 5.09 -4.85
CA PRO A 100 4.02 6.49 -5.29
C PRO A 100 3.68 6.68 -6.77
N ARG A 101 4.00 5.71 -7.62
CA ARG A 101 3.73 5.78 -9.06
C ARG A 101 2.32 5.38 -9.46
N LEU A 102 1.62 4.62 -8.62
CA LEU A 102 0.31 4.04 -8.92
C LEU A 102 -0.79 4.59 -8.03
N TYR A 103 -0.45 5.35 -7.00
CA TYR A 103 -1.40 5.96 -6.06
C TYR A 103 -2.54 6.70 -6.76
N HIS A 104 -2.21 7.47 -7.81
CA HIS A 104 -3.21 8.24 -8.55
C HIS A 104 -4.29 7.36 -9.20
N ALA A 105 -3.94 6.15 -9.65
CA ALA A 105 -4.92 5.22 -10.22
C ALA A 105 -5.90 4.70 -9.15
N ILE A 106 -5.39 4.38 -7.97
CA ILE A 106 -6.18 3.88 -6.84
C ILE A 106 -7.10 5.00 -6.31
N ALA A 107 -6.54 6.18 -6.03
CA ALA A 107 -7.31 7.31 -5.52
C ALA A 107 -8.41 7.74 -6.50
N MET A 108 -8.10 7.81 -7.80
CA MET A 108 -9.07 8.13 -8.83
C MET A 108 -10.18 7.09 -8.95
N ALA A 109 -9.86 5.80 -8.83
CA ALA A 109 -10.85 4.74 -8.85
C ALA A 109 -11.82 4.84 -7.65
N CYS A 110 -11.30 5.11 -6.46
CA CYS A 110 -12.13 5.34 -5.27
C CYS A 110 -13.04 6.57 -5.43
N ASP A 111 -12.49 7.68 -5.92
CA ASP A 111 -13.26 8.93 -6.15
C ASP A 111 -14.40 8.72 -7.16
N ILE A 112 -14.10 8.09 -8.29
CA ILE A 112 -15.11 7.78 -9.34
C ILE A 112 -16.17 6.78 -8.83
N ALA A 113 -15.80 5.84 -7.97
CA ALA A 113 -16.75 4.91 -7.33
C ALA A 113 -17.67 5.60 -6.30
N GLY A 114 -17.43 6.87 -5.98
CA GLY A 114 -18.27 7.68 -5.09
C GLY A 114 -17.73 7.87 -3.67
N PHE A 115 -16.52 7.40 -3.35
CA PHE A 115 -15.88 7.69 -2.09
C PHE A 115 -15.40 9.15 -2.02
N GLU A 116 -15.36 9.70 -0.81
CA GLU A 116 -14.65 10.94 -0.52
C GLU A 116 -13.19 10.63 -0.20
N ILE A 117 -12.24 11.15 -0.97
CA ILE A 117 -10.83 11.05 -0.62
C ILE A 117 -10.57 12.02 0.55
N ARG A 118 -10.30 11.47 1.74
CA ARG A 118 -10.15 12.24 2.98
C ARG A 118 -8.71 12.68 3.21
N ASP A 119 -7.75 11.80 2.87
CA ASP A 119 -6.33 12.07 3.06
C ASP A 119 -5.46 11.09 2.28
N MET A 120 -4.15 11.31 2.32
CA MET A 120 -3.11 10.36 1.96
C MET A 120 -2.15 10.23 3.14
N ILE A 121 -2.08 9.06 3.75
CA ILE A 121 -1.09 8.78 4.79
C ILE A 121 0.20 8.30 4.11
N ASN A 122 1.33 8.85 4.50
CA ASN A 122 2.65 8.44 4.04
C ASN A 122 3.37 7.64 5.13
N TRP A 123 3.64 6.38 4.84
CA TRP A 123 4.55 5.59 5.66
C TRP A 123 5.98 5.74 5.11
N ASN A 124 6.76 6.59 5.78
CA ASN A 124 8.11 6.96 5.38
C ASN A 124 9.15 6.00 5.94
N TYR A 125 10.17 5.70 5.14
CA TYR A 125 11.31 4.89 5.53
C TYR A 125 12.59 5.32 4.82
N THR A 126 13.75 5.15 5.47
CA THR A 126 15.05 5.54 4.90
C THR A 126 15.70 4.41 4.10
N GLN A 127 15.38 3.16 4.45
CA GLN A 127 15.99 1.98 3.83
C GLN A 127 15.25 1.60 2.54
N SER A 128 15.82 1.98 1.40
CA SER A 128 15.35 1.49 0.11
C SER A 128 16.49 1.38 -0.90
N MET A 129 16.32 0.50 -1.88
CA MET A 129 17.32 0.29 -2.93
C MET A 129 17.23 1.39 -4.00
N PRO A 130 18.37 1.93 -4.48
CA PRO A 130 18.40 2.78 -5.66
C PRO A 130 17.81 2.05 -6.86
N LYS A 131 16.90 2.70 -7.59
CA LYS A 131 16.21 2.08 -8.75
C LYS A 131 16.75 2.56 -10.10
N GLY A 132 17.43 3.69 -10.14
CA GLY A 132 18.07 4.21 -11.36
C GLY A 132 19.28 3.36 -11.76
N MET A 133 19.32 2.92 -13.02
CA MET A 133 20.51 2.30 -13.60
C MET A 133 21.53 3.37 -14.00
N SER A 134 22.82 3.09 -13.77
CA SER A 134 23.89 3.92 -14.33
C SER A 134 23.83 3.91 -15.85
N VAL A 135 23.95 5.07 -16.48
CA VAL A 135 24.04 5.20 -17.93
C VAL A 135 25.31 4.56 -18.49
N THR A 136 26.35 4.42 -17.68
CA THR A 136 27.59 3.70 -18.01
C THR A 136 27.31 2.28 -18.55
N HIS A 137 26.36 1.56 -17.95
CA HIS A 137 25.98 0.24 -18.42
C HIS A 137 25.34 0.26 -19.82
N ILE A 138 24.64 1.33 -20.15
CA ILE A 138 24.02 1.53 -21.46
C ILE A 138 25.09 1.89 -22.48
N ILE A 139 25.98 2.85 -22.14
CA ILE A 139 27.08 3.31 -23.01
C ILE A 139 28.00 2.15 -23.40
N ASN A 140 28.33 1.26 -22.44
CA ASN A 140 29.19 0.11 -22.73
C ASN A 140 28.62 -0.85 -23.80
N LYS A 141 27.29 -0.83 -24.01
CA LYS A 141 26.58 -1.64 -25.01
C LYS A 141 26.40 -0.94 -26.35
N MET A 142 26.74 0.34 -26.43
CA MET A 142 26.63 1.10 -27.69
C MET A 142 27.75 0.69 -28.66
N ASP A 143 27.44 0.74 -29.96
CA ASP A 143 28.44 0.55 -31.03
C ASP A 143 29.15 1.87 -31.32
N MET A 144 30.33 2.04 -30.70
CA MET A 144 31.16 3.23 -30.83
C MET A 144 32.61 2.89 -30.47
N SER A 145 33.54 3.78 -30.79
CA SER A 145 34.96 3.60 -30.50
C SER A 145 35.23 3.48 -29.01
N PRO A 146 36.26 2.74 -28.57
CA PRO A 146 36.65 2.66 -27.17
C PRO A 146 36.94 4.03 -26.53
N GLU A 147 37.54 4.93 -27.28
CA GLU A 147 37.86 6.29 -26.83
C GLU A 147 36.61 7.12 -26.59
N ASP A 148 35.65 7.09 -27.51
CA ASP A 148 34.37 7.78 -27.36
C ASP A 148 33.56 7.22 -26.18
N LYS A 149 33.63 5.90 -25.94
CA LYS A 149 32.98 5.29 -24.76
C LYS A 149 33.57 5.84 -23.46
N VAL A 150 34.90 5.92 -23.36
CA VAL A 150 35.56 6.44 -22.15
C VAL A 150 35.15 7.88 -21.89
N ASN A 151 35.19 8.73 -22.93
CA ASN A 151 34.81 10.14 -22.82
C ASN A 151 33.33 10.28 -22.39
N LEU A 152 32.44 9.53 -23.02
CA LEU A 152 31.03 9.59 -22.72
C LEU A 152 30.69 9.03 -21.31
N ILE A 153 31.41 8.00 -20.87
CA ILE A 153 31.28 7.46 -19.51
C ILE A 153 31.71 8.50 -18.47
N GLU A 154 32.81 9.22 -18.71
CA GLU A 154 33.26 10.25 -17.78
C GLU A 154 32.30 11.44 -17.74
N GLU A 155 31.75 11.87 -18.88
CA GLU A 155 30.74 12.92 -18.95
C GLU A 155 29.47 12.57 -18.18
N TYR A 156 29.00 11.31 -18.25
CA TYR A 156 27.74 10.86 -17.66
C TYR A 156 27.90 9.96 -16.43
N LYS A 157 29.06 9.93 -15.79
CA LYS A 157 29.34 9.01 -14.64
C LYS A 157 28.36 9.12 -13.48
N ASP A 158 27.86 10.33 -13.24
CA ASP A 158 26.92 10.60 -12.13
C ASP A 158 25.45 10.56 -12.55
N PHE A 159 25.18 10.37 -13.84
CA PHE A 159 23.82 10.29 -14.35
C PHE A 159 23.25 8.87 -14.27
N LYS A 160 21.95 8.80 -14.00
CA LYS A 160 21.18 7.54 -13.93
C LYS A 160 19.87 7.68 -14.66
N THR A 161 19.29 6.54 -15.03
CA THR A 161 17.92 6.52 -15.57
C THR A 161 16.94 7.19 -14.59
N PRO A 162 15.83 7.81 -15.06
CA PRO A 162 14.99 8.70 -14.27
C PRO A 162 14.11 7.97 -13.26
N GLN A 163 14.75 7.28 -12.31
CA GLN A 163 14.08 6.58 -11.23
C GLN A 163 14.68 6.98 -9.89
N ILE A 164 13.97 7.82 -9.15
CA ILE A 164 14.33 8.19 -7.79
C ILE A 164 14.03 7.00 -6.85
N ARG A 165 14.87 6.87 -5.83
CA ARG A 165 14.66 5.91 -4.74
C ARG A 165 13.38 6.25 -3.99
N SER A 166 12.43 5.32 -3.95
CA SER A 166 11.21 5.50 -3.18
C SER A 166 11.51 5.35 -1.68
N CYS A 167 11.12 6.33 -0.89
CA CYS A 167 11.32 6.35 0.57
C CYS A 167 10.01 6.45 1.34
N PHE A 168 8.87 6.16 0.71
CA PHE A 168 7.58 6.06 1.36
C PHE A 168 6.63 5.14 0.58
N GLU A 169 5.62 4.64 1.28
CA GLU A 169 4.45 4.02 0.70
C GLU A 169 3.24 4.88 1.07
N PRO A 170 2.50 5.41 0.07
CA PRO A 170 1.27 6.15 0.32
C PRO A 170 0.12 5.19 0.61
N ILE A 171 -0.77 5.61 1.51
CA ILE A 171 -2.03 4.92 1.83
C ILE A 171 -3.15 5.86 1.44
N CYS A 172 -4.00 5.44 0.51
CA CYS A 172 -5.20 6.17 0.16
C CYS A 172 -6.21 6.04 1.30
N VAL A 173 -6.71 7.17 1.79
CA VAL A 173 -7.75 7.24 2.83
C VAL A 173 -9.04 7.69 2.15
N ALA A 174 -9.88 6.75 1.80
CA ALA A 174 -11.18 6.99 1.20
C ALA A 174 -12.30 6.69 2.23
N MET A 175 -13.37 7.47 2.23
CA MET A 175 -14.50 7.31 3.15
C MET A 175 -15.80 7.25 2.37
N LYS A 176 -16.70 6.32 2.71
CA LYS A 176 -18.05 6.33 2.17
C LYS A 176 -18.81 7.54 2.70
N PRO A 177 -19.40 8.38 1.83
CA PRO A 177 -20.15 9.56 2.25
C PRO A 177 -21.24 9.27 3.28
N ILE A 178 -21.43 10.20 4.21
CA ILE A 178 -22.46 10.09 5.26
C ILE A 178 -23.79 10.74 4.85
N GLY A 179 -23.89 11.21 3.62
CA GLY A 179 -25.06 11.88 3.07
C GLY A 179 -25.39 13.18 3.82
N LYS A 180 -26.63 13.33 4.25
CA LYS A 180 -27.10 14.53 4.97
C LYS A 180 -26.91 14.45 6.49
N LEU A 181 -26.30 13.39 7.00
CA LEU A 181 -26.08 13.24 8.43
C LEU A 181 -24.89 14.10 8.90
N THR A 182 -24.91 14.52 10.15
CA THR A 182 -23.70 14.99 10.83
C THR A 182 -22.85 13.80 11.24
N PHE A 183 -21.53 13.99 11.40
CA PHE A 183 -20.63 12.90 11.83
C PHE A 183 -21.10 12.22 13.12
N ILE A 184 -21.58 13.00 14.10
CA ILE A 184 -22.06 12.42 15.35
C ILE A 184 -23.35 11.60 15.14
N LYS A 185 -24.26 12.04 14.29
CA LYS A 185 -25.47 11.25 13.97
C LYS A 185 -25.13 9.98 13.21
N ASN A 186 -24.19 10.06 12.26
CA ASN A 186 -23.70 8.88 11.58
C ASN A 186 -23.05 7.89 12.55
N GLU A 187 -22.22 8.39 13.47
CA GLU A 187 -21.59 7.58 14.52
C GLU A 187 -22.63 6.86 15.41
N LEU A 188 -23.66 7.55 15.83
CA LEU A 188 -24.71 6.93 16.65
C LEU A 188 -25.47 5.83 15.91
N ASN A 189 -25.67 6.00 14.60
CA ASN A 189 -26.41 5.05 13.76
C ASN A 189 -25.56 3.86 13.30
N PHE A 190 -24.33 4.11 12.86
CA PHE A 190 -23.51 3.13 12.14
C PHE A 190 -22.20 2.77 12.84
N LYS A 191 -21.80 3.52 13.88
CA LYS A 191 -20.52 3.35 14.60
C LYS A 191 -19.27 3.58 13.74
N THR A 192 -19.39 4.44 12.72
CA THR A 192 -18.37 4.77 11.73
C THR A 192 -18.28 6.28 11.49
N GLY A 193 -17.18 6.73 10.86
CA GLY A 193 -16.98 8.10 10.39
C GLY A 193 -16.13 8.97 11.31
N LEU A 194 -15.98 8.64 12.60
CA LEU A 194 -15.09 9.33 13.51
C LEU A 194 -13.75 8.63 13.64
N LEU A 195 -12.68 9.42 13.81
CA LEU A 195 -11.33 8.92 14.10
C LEU A 195 -11.07 8.91 15.60
N ASP A 196 -10.39 7.89 16.09
CA ASP A 196 -9.99 7.77 17.50
C ASP A 196 -8.71 8.54 17.80
N PHE A 197 -8.81 9.80 18.12
CA PHE A 197 -7.67 10.66 18.49
C PHE A 197 -7.14 10.42 19.92
N SER A 198 -7.66 9.43 20.64
CA SER A 198 -7.01 8.93 21.86
C SER A 198 -5.74 8.13 21.54
N GLN A 199 -5.60 7.67 20.29
CA GLN A 199 -4.39 7.01 19.76
C GLN A 199 -3.27 8.05 19.58
N LYS A 200 -2.69 8.48 20.70
CA LYS A 200 -1.61 9.48 20.69
C LYS A 200 -0.34 8.90 20.07
N VAL A 201 0.44 9.77 19.46
CA VAL A 201 1.70 9.47 18.77
C VAL A 201 2.82 10.40 19.25
N GLY A 202 4.04 10.14 18.77
CA GLY A 202 5.24 10.87 19.17
C GLY A 202 5.91 10.28 20.41
N ILE A 203 7.12 10.69 20.70
CA ILE A 203 7.96 10.14 21.79
C ILE A 203 7.26 10.29 23.16
N GLY A 204 6.60 11.40 23.41
CA GLY A 204 5.85 11.65 24.65
C GLY A 204 4.41 11.12 24.63
N ASN A 205 3.94 10.50 23.56
CA ASN A 205 2.53 10.13 23.35
C ASN A 205 1.56 11.30 23.61
N ASP A 206 1.97 12.53 23.25
CA ASP A 206 1.24 13.75 23.50
C ASP A 206 0.62 14.39 22.26
N ARG A 207 0.92 13.85 21.08
CA ARG A 207 0.45 14.37 19.79
C ARG A 207 -0.74 13.61 19.25
N VAL A 208 -1.58 14.31 18.51
CA VAL A 208 -2.64 13.67 17.72
C VAL A 208 -2.02 12.97 16.50
N PRO A 209 -2.65 11.90 15.98
CA PRO A 209 -2.21 11.26 14.75
C PRO A 209 -2.06 12.25 13.60
N ALA A 210 -1.03 12.04 12.76
CA ALA A 210 -0.77 12.82 11.57
C ALA A 210 -0.73 11.89 10.34
N ASN A 211 -0.80 12.47 9.15
CA ASN A 211 -0.72 11.72 7.90
C ASN A 211 0.72 11.33 7.49
N ILE A 212 1.65 11.35 8.43
CA ILE A 212 3.02 10.86 8.28
C ILE A 212 3.30 9.83 9.37
N ILE A 213 3.73 8.64 8.95
CA ILE A 213 4.21 7.56 9.81
C ILE A 213 5.67 7.29 9.41
N THR A 214 6.58 7.19 10.36
CA THR A 214 8.02 7.07 10.08
C THR A 214 8.62 5.82 10.70
N THR A 215 9.70 5.30 10.09
CA THR A 215 10.43 4.14 10.60
C THR A 215 11.58 4.50 11.52
N GLU A 216 11.98 5.75 11.54
CA GLU A 216 13.18 6.25 12.24
C GLU A 216 12.90 7.66 12.78
N GLU A 217 13.60 8.02 13.84
CA GLU A 217 13.69 9.40 14.31
C GLU A 217 14.53 10.21 13.32
N TYR A 218 13.97 11.27 12.77
CA TYR A 218 14.69 12.08 11.82
C TYR A 218 15.44 13.26 12.50
N ASN A 219 14.79 13.93 13.39
CA ASN A 219 15.27 15.00 14.28
C ASN A 219 14.08 15.49 15.12
N GLU A 220 14.28 16.47 15.98
CA GLU A 220 13.24 17.05 16.85
C GLU A 220 11.94 17.45 16.12
N THR A 221 12.01 17.76 14.83
CA THR A 221 10.83 18.13 14.03
C THR A 221 9.97 16.93 13.67
N TYR A 222 10.55 15.74 13.52
CA TYR A 222 9.86 14.50 13.11
C TYR A 222 9.53 13.57 14.28
N ASP A 223 10.06 13.81 15.46
CA ASP A 223 9.77 13.04 16.70
C ASP A 223 8.30 13.05 17.11
N LYS A 224 7.49 13.81 16.39
CA LYS A 224 6.05 13.99 16.62
C LYS A 224 5.18 12.99 15.89
N ASN A 225 5.78 12.15 15.06
CA ASN A 225 5.05 11.18 14.23
C ASN A 225 5.07 9.78 14.86
N PHE A 226 4.18 8.92 14.36
CA PHE A 226 4.16 7.52 14.76
C PHE A 226 5.34 6.77 14.15
N LEU A 227 6.17 6.15 14.99
CA LEU A 227 7.38 5.42 14.58
C LEU A 227 7.08 3.94 14.42
N VAL A 228 7.23 3.40 13.21
CA VAL A 228 7.04 1.98 12.92
C VAL A 228 8.13 1.49 11.98
N SER A 229 9.02 0.66 12.48
CA SER A 229 10.06 0.01 11.68
C SER A 229 9.49 -1.02 10.71
N LYS A 230 10.23 -1.31 9.62
CA LYS A 230 9.89 -2.45 8.75
C LYS A 230 9.97 -3.76 9.53
N PRO A 231 9.11 -4.75 9.21
CA PRO A 231 9.05 -5.99 9.97
C PRO A 231 10.37 -6.77 9.86
N GLY A 232 10.92 -7.17 11.01
CA GLY A 232 12.09 -8.01 11.11
C GLY A 232 11.78 -9.48 10.79
N LYS A 233 12.81 -10.35 10.73
CA LYS A 233 12.64 -11.79 10.47
C LYS A 233 11.70 -12.47 11.47
N ARG A 234 11.78 -12.11 12.74
CA ARG A 234 10.93 -12.68 13.80
C ARG A 234 9.47 -12.33 13.61
N GLU A 235 9.16 -11.09 13.22
CA GLU A 235 7.80 -10.62 12.98
C GLU A 235 7.20 -11.23 11.70
N LYS A 236 8.03 -11.41 10.67
CA LYS A 236 7.62 -12.09 9.42
C LYS A 236 7.32 -13.57 9.60
N GLY A 237 7.89 -14.22 10.61
CA GLY A 237 7.89 -15.67 10.76
C GLY A 237 9.01 -16.35 9.96
N GLU A 238 9.57 -17.47 10.49
CA GLU A 238 10.73 -18.15 9.91
C GLU A 238 10.45 -18.73 8.52
N ASN A 239 9.23 -19.17 8.25
CA ASN A 239 8.81 -19.81 7.00
C ASN A 239 8.02 -18.87 6.06
N ASN A 240 7.92 -17.59 6.39
CA ASN A 240 7.18 -16.65 5.58
C ASN A 240 8.02 -16.15 4.40
N THR A 241 7.66 -16.57 3.20
CA THR A 241 8.31 -16.19 1.94
C THR A 241 7.72 -14.93 1.31
N HIS A 242 6.67 -14.35 1.90
CA HIS A 242 6.02 -13.15 1.38
C HIS A 242 6.96 -11.93 1.42
N ILE A 243 7.08 -11.23 0.30
CA ILE A 243 8.13 -10.22 0.10
C ILE A 243 7.78 -8.90 0.77
N THR A 244 6.49 -8.55 0.82
CA THR A 244 5.97 -7.23 1.20
C THR A 244 5.12 -7.27 2.47
N VAL A 245 5.54 -8.03 3.47
CA VAL A 245 4.85 -8.09 4.78
C VAL A 245 4.85 -6.70 5.40
N LYS A 246 3.68 -6.23 5.85
CA LYS A 246 3.56 -4.96 6.58
C LYS A 246 3.85 -5.16 8.07
N PRO A 247 4.35 -4.12 8.78
CA PRO A 247 4.54 -4.20 10.23
C PRO A 247 3.19 -4.33 10.95
N ILE A 248 3.11 -5.24 11.92
CA ILE A 248 1.89 -5.42 12.74
C ILE A 248 1.50 -4.12 13.44
N ALA A 249 2.48 -3.40 14.02
CA ALA A 249 2.23 -2.13 14.70
C ALA A 249 1.62 -1.04 13.78
N LEU A 250 1.99 -1.03 12.47
CA LEU A 250 1.39 -0.12 11.50
C LEU A 250 -0.08 -0.45 11.26
N ILE A 251 -0.37 -1.72 10.99
CA ILE A 251 -1.74 -2.18 10.73
C ILE A 251 -2.61 -1.98 11.97
N GLU A 252 -2.09 -2.32 13.16
CA GLU A 252 -2.79 -2.12 14.43
C GLU A 252 -3.12 -0.63 14.69
N HIS A 253 -2.17 0.28 14.43
CA HIS A 253 -2.40 1.71 14.55
C HIS A 253 -3.51 2.20 13.62
N LEU A 254 -3.48 1.78 12.35
CA LEU A 254 -4.51 2.16 11.38
C LEU A 254 -5.90 1.59 11.76
N ILE A 255 -5.96 0.33 12.19
CA ILE A 255 -7.23 -0.26 12.66
C ILE A 255 -7.78 0.51 13.85
N LYS A 256 -6.97 0.82 14.87
CA LYS A 256 -7.40 1.55 16.05
C LYS A 256 -7.83 2.98 15.76
N LEU A 257 -7.16 3.64 14.81
CA LEU A 257 -7.49 5.02 14.44
C LEU A 257 -8.79 5.13 13.64
N PHE A 258 -9.04 4.18 12.72
CA PHE A 258 -10.15 4.24 11.75
C PHE A 258 -11.34 3.33 12.09
N SER A 259 -11.25 2.53 13.14
CA SER A 259 -12.34 1.65 13.57
C SER A 259 -12.47 1.56 15.08
N LYS A 260 -13.49 0.88 15.56
CA LYS A 260 -13.79 0.71 16.98
C LYS A 260 -13.75 -0.75 17.39
N LYS A 261 -13.70 -0.97 18.71
CA LYS A 261 -13.84 -2.32 19.25
C LYS A 261 -15.19 -2.93 18.82
N GLY A 262 -15.13 -4.09 18.18
CA GLY A 262 -16.29 -4.78 17.64
C GLY A 262 -16.63 -4.44 16.19
N SER A 263 -15.84 -3.57 15.53
CA SER A 263 -15.95 -3.30 14.10
C SER A 263 -15.60 -4.52 13.26
N THR A 264 -16.24 -4.65 12.11
CA THR A 264 -15.89 -5.62 11.08
C THR A 264 -14.85 -5.03 10.14
N VAL A 265 -13.66 -5.62 10.11
CA VAL A 265 -12.54 -5.20 9.25
C VAL A 265 -12.35 -6.24 8.15
N LEU A 266 -12.29 -5.81 6.90
CA LEU A 266 -12.08 -6.64 5.72
C LEU A 266 -10.73 -6.34 5.08
N ASP A 267 -9.97 -7.39 4.77
CA ASP A 267 -8.78 -7.33 3.91
C ASP A 267 -8.98 -8.21 2.67
N PRO A 268 -9.27 -7.65 1.49
CA PRO A 268 -9.41 -8.39 0.24
C PRO A 268 -8.14 -9.05 -0.27
N PHE A 269 -6.96 -8.62 0.20
CA PHE A 269 -5.64 -9.07 -0.27
C PHE A 269 -4.75 -9.49 0.88
N LEU A 270 -5.23 -10.44 1.69
CA LEU A 270 -4.64 -10.84 2.97
C LEU A 270 -3.13 -11.16 2.92
N GLY A 271 -2.62 -11.65 1.80
CA GLY A 271 -1.20 -11.99 1.66
C GLY A 271 -0.76 -13.03 2.69
N SER A 272 0.17 -12.63 3.58
CA SER A 272 0.66 -13.50 4.67
C SER A 272 -0.13 -13.37 5.98
N GLY A 273 -1.16 -12.55 6.03
CA GLY A 273 -2.03 -12.40 7.20
C GLY A 273 -1.46 -11.48 8.30
N THR A 274 -0.94 -10.32 7.93
CA THR A 274 -0.45 -9.34 8.91
C THR A 274 -1.57 -8.81 9.79
#